data_c821dce54598ae27394d41d42b51f470
#
_entry.id   c821dce54598ae27394d41d42b51f470
#
_cell.length_a   1.000
_cell.length_b   1.000
_cell.length_c   1.000
_cell.angle_alpha   90.00
_cell.angle_beta   90.00
_cell.angle_gamma   90.00
#
_symmetry.space_group_name_H-M   'P 1'
#
loop_
_entity.id
_entity.type
_entity.pdbx_description
1 polymer ?
#
loop_
_entity_poly.entity_id
_entity_poly.type
_entity_poly.pdbx_seq_one_letter_code
_entity_poly.pdbx_strand_id
1 'polypeptide(L)'
;IMMEVSKHKSFTKAASKLGISGAAVSKQIKILEGRLQLVLFNRTTRVVTLTDAGEQLFETLNRSEDEIKAVIRKITHGLEQPTGKLRINAPMAFGERFLVEVITNYAKKYPKVILDIDFDDKQINIIEEGYDLVIRIGKLDDSGLIARRICDFPAHVCASPSLIEKYGMPSKPDDLKKIPSVVYKNYKNSNLTFKNKKTNEETTINTNPVIYTNTLELLLNSTIKGIGLCRIPDV
;
A
#
# COMPACT_ATOMS: atom_id res chain seq x y z
N ILE A 1 -1.59 26.28 -13.31
CA ILE A 1 -0.18 26.56 -13.63
C ILE A 1 0.73 26.00 -12.52
N MET A 2 0.54 26.39 -11.25
CA MET A 2 1.36 25.87 -10.14
C MET A 2 1.37 24.34 -10.10
N MET A 3 0.21 23.70 -10.17
CA MET A 3 0.06 22.24 -10.20
C MET A 3 0.91 21.58 -11.32
N GLU A 4 0.89 22.14 -12.52
CA GLU A 4 1.65 21.59 -13.66
C GLU A 4 3.17 21.78 -13.47
N VAL A 5 3.61 22.93 -12.92
CA VAL A 5 5.04 23.15 -12.61
C VAL A 5 5.50 22.16 -11.54
N SER A 6 4.69 21.90 -10.52
CA SER A 6 4.98 20.95 -9.44
C SER A 6 5.07 19.50 -9.96
N LYS A 7 4.09 19.06 -10.76
CA LYS A 7 4.04 17.72 -11.36
C LYS A 7 5.25 17.44 -12.27
N HIS A 8 5.62 18.41 -13.08
CA HIS A 8 6.71 18.24 -14.05
C HIS A 8 8.09 18.67 -13.55
N LYS A 9 8.18 19.30 -12.34
CA LYS A 9 9.41 19.88 -11.77
C LYS A 9 10.18 20.75 -12.80
N SER A 10 9.43 21.40 -13.70
CA SER A 10 9.99 22.16 -14.85
C SER A 10 8.99 23.18 -15.38
N PHE A 11 9.42 24.45 -15.44
CA PHE A 11 8.63 25.52 -16.04
C PHE A 11 8.41 25.33 -17.54
N THR A 12 9.42 24.81 -18.24
CA THR A 12 9.34 24.57 -19.69
C THR A 12 8.38 23.45 -20.03
N LYS A 13 8.44 22.33 -19.30
CA LYS A 13 7.50 21.21 -19.53
C LYS A 13 6.07 21.62 -19.19
N ALA A 14 5.87 22.34 -18.08
CA ALA A 14 4.56 22.88 -17.72
C ALA A 14 4.01 23.85 -18.78
N ALA A 15 4.85 24.72 -19.32
CA ALA A 15 4.50 25.63 -20.40
C ALA A 15 4.02 24.89 -21.65
N SER A 16 4.79 23.89 -22.09
CA SER A 16 4.41 23.04 -23.23
C SER A 16 3.08 22.34 -22.99
N LYS A 17 2.86 21.79 -21.77
CA LYS A 17 1.60 21.10 -21.42
C LYS A 17 0.39 22.04 -21.42
N LEU A 18 0.60 23.31 -21.02
CA LEU A 18 -0.45 24.32 -20.92
C LEU A 18 -0.66 25.12 -22.23
N GLY A 19 0.18 24.88 -23.24
CA GLY A 19 0.10 25.62 -24.50
C GLY A 19 0.46 27.10 -24.38
N ILE A 20 1.32 27.48 -23.41
CA ILE A 20 1.74 28.87 -23.19
C ILE A 20 3.26 28.98 -23.12
N SER A 21 3.80 30.21 -23.17
CA SER A 21 5.25 30.40 -23.07
C SER A 21 5.80 30.17 -21.65
N GLY A 22 7.06 29.74 -21.54
CA GLY A 22 7.74 29.60 -20.25
C GLY A 22 7.82 30.93 -19.47
N ALA A 23 7.93 32.05 -20.18
CA ALA A 23 7.89 33.40 -19.58
C ALA A 23 6.51 33.69 -18.95
N ALA A 24 5.42 33.27 -19.61
CA ALA A 24 4.06 33.40 -19.09
C ALA A 24 3.87 32.56 -17.82
N VAL A 25 4.35 31.31 -17.81
CA VAL A 25 4.30 30.44 -16.61
C VAL A 25 5.07 31.07 -15.47
N SER A 26 6.31 31.57 -15.70
CA SER A 26 7.13 32.23 -14.69
C SER A 26 6.47 33.50 -14.14
N LYS A 27 5.84 34.30 -15.00
CA LYS A 27 5.12 35.52 -14.62
C LYS A 27 3.93 35.19 -13.73
N GLN A 28 3.14 34.17 -14.08
CA GLN A 28 1.97 33.76 -13.29
C GLN A 28 2.35 33.20 -11.92
N ILE A 29 3.43 32.43 -11.83
CA ILE A 29 3.93 31.96 -10.55
C ILE A 29 4.39 33.13 -9.67
N LYS A 30 5.13 34.11 -10.22
CA LYS A 30 5.52 35.32 -9.48
C LYS A 30 4.32 36.11 -8.96
N ILE A 31 3.26 36.23 -9.76
CA ILE A 31 2.02 36.91 -9.35
C ILE A 31 1.38 36.15 -8.19
N LEU A 32 1.31 34.82 -8.26
CA LEU A 32 0.75 33.98 -7.20
C LEU A 32 1.57 34.13 -5.91
N GLU A 33 2.90 33.99 -5.99
CA GLU A 33 3.82 34.16 -4.86
C GLU A 33 3.69 35.55 -4.23
N GLY A 34 3.60 36.60 -5.06
CA GLY A 34 3.39 37.96 -4.59
C GLY A 34 2.04 38.19 -3.90
N ARG A 35 0.95 37.57 -4.38
CA ARG A 35 -0.38 37.66 -3.75
C ARG A 35 -0.42 36.93 -2.41
N LEU A 36 0.27 35.80 -2.30
CA LEU A 36 0.32 35.01 -1.07
C LEU A 36 1.38 35.51 -0.11
N GLN A 37 2.29 36.38 -0.55
CA GLN A 37 3.50 36.81 0.17
C GLN A 37 4.37 35.63 0.63
N LEU A 38 4.41 34.56 -0.20
CA LEU A 38 5.15 33.34 0.04
C LEU A 38 5.95 32.96 -1.20
N VAL A 39 7.13 32.36 -0.99
CA VAL A 39 7.89 31.72 -2.06
C VAL A 39 7.44 30.26 -2.13
N LEU A 40 6.97 29.81 -3.28
CA LEU A 40 6.44 28.46 -3.48
C LEU A 40 7.45 27.52 -4.15
N PHE A 41 8.42 28.09 -4.89
CA PHE A 41 9.41 27.31 -5.62
C PHE A 41 10.83 27.76 -5.33
N ASN A 42 11.69 26.81 -5.00
CA ASN A 42 13.13 26.99 -5.00
C ASN A 42 13.61 26.89 -6.45
N ARG A 43 14.22 27.98 -6.95
CA ARG A 43 14.72 28.07 -8.34
C ARG A 43 16.24 27.97 -8.31
N THR A 44 16.77 26.81 -8.67
CA THR A 44 18.17 26.67 -9.08
C THR A 44 18.26 26.55 -10.59
N THR A 45 19.44 26.80 -11.15
CA THR A 45 19.66 26.74 -12.62
C THR A 45 19.43 25.35 -13.23
N ARG A 46 19.31 24.31 -12.40
CA ARG A 46 19.17 22.91 -12.84
C ARG A 46 17.92 22.19 -12.38
N VAL A 47 17.32 22.59 -11.25
CA VAL A 47 16.19 21.86 -10.66
C VAL A 47 15.18 22.85 -10.08
N VAL A 48 13.91 22.58 -10.31
CA VAL A 48 12.77 23.27 -9.70
C VAL A 48 12.19 22.37 -8.62
N THR A 49 12.24 22.81 -7.36
CA THR A 49 11.65 22.12 -6.22
C THR A 49 10.64 23.02 -5.53
N LEU A 50 9.70 22.44 -4.82
CA LEU A 50 8.79 23.19 -3.95
C LEU A 50 9.52 23.63 -2.67
N THR A 51 9.05 24.72 -2.07
CA THR A 51 9.31 25.05 -0.67
C THR A 51 8.31 24.33 0.23
N ASP A 52 8.49 24.33 1.55
CA ASP A 52 7.53 23.74 2.50
C ASP A 52 6.11 24.32 2.32
N ALA A 53 6.02 25.65 2.11
CA ALA A 53 4.76 26.32 1.79
C ALA A 53 4.20 25.88 0.43
N GLY A 54 5.08 25.66 -0.55
CA GLY A 54 4.74 25.14 -1.86
C GLY A 54 4.20 23.71 -1.80
N GLU A 55 4.80 22.84 -0.98
CA GLU A 55 4.34 21.46 -0.80
C GLU A 55 2.97 21.41 -0.14
N GLN A 56 2.76 22.13 0.95
CA GLN A 56 1.47 22.20 1.63
C GLN A 56 0.36 22.72 0.70
N LEU A 57 0.64 23.76 -0.08
CA LEU A 57 -0.32 24.29 -1.04
C LEU A 57 -0.60 23.29 -2.17
N PHE A 58 0.43 22.62 -2.69
CA PHE A 58 0.29 21.61 -3.73
C PHE A 58 -0.56 20.41 -3.29
N GLU A 59 -0.30 19.87 -2.11
CA GLU A 59 -1.08 18.76 -1.55
C GLU A 59 -2.54 19.14 -1.35
N THR A 60 -2.79 20.35 -0.83
CA THR A 60 -4.16 20.84 -0.61
C THR A 60 -4.90 21.03 -1.94
N LEU A 61 -4.26 21.63 -2.93
CA LEU A 61 -4.84 21.82 -4.25
C LEU A 61 -5.09 20.48 -4.96
N ASN A 62 -4.19 19.52 -4.83
CA ASN A 62 -4.35 18.20 -5.43
C ASN A 62 -5.56 17.47 -4.85
N ARG A 63 -5.73 17.48 -3.51
CA ARG A 63 -6.92 16.92 -2.85
C ARG A 63 -8.20 17.61 -3.32
N SER A 64 -8.21 18.94 -3.38
CA SER A 64 -9.38 19.72 -3.83
C SER A 64 -9.72 19.42 -5.31
N GLU A 65 -8.72 19.27 -6.17
CA GLU A 65 -8.92 18.87 -7.58
C GLU A 65 -9.58 17.50 -7.67
N ASP A 66 -9.14 16.54 -6.87
CA ASP A 66 -9.70 15.19 -6.85
C ASP A 66 -11.13 15.17 -6.28
N GLU A 67 -11.41 15.96 -5.26
CA GLU A 67 -12.77 16.15 -4.73
C GLU A 67 -13.71 16.77 -5.77
N ILE A 68 -13.28 17.82 -6.46
CA ILE A 68 -14.05 18.43 -7.56
C ILE A 68 -14.29 17.42 -8.68
N LYS A 69 -13.27 16.68 -9.11
CA LYS A 69 -13.40 15.62 -10.11
C LYS A 69 -14.37 14.52 -9.65
N ALA A 70 -14.35 14.17 -8.36
CA ALA A 70 -15.28 13.19 -7.81
C ALA A 70 -16.72 13.69 -7.81
N VAL A 71 -16.96 14.96 -7.51
CA VAL A 71 -18.29 15.59 -7.58
C VAL A 71 -18.76 15.69 -9.03
N ILE A 72 -17.91 16.17 -9.95
CA ILE A 72 -18.24 16.22 -11.38
C ILE A 72 -18.58 14.82 -11.88
N ARG A 73 -17.77 13.81 -11.54
CA ARG A 73 -18.09 12.41 -11.87
C ARG A 73 -19.45 11.97 -11.32
N LYS A 74 -19.77 12.29 -10.07
CA LYS A 74 -21.10 11.97 -9.50
C LYS A 74 -22.24 12.63 -10.27
N ILE A 75 -22.07 13.86 -10.72
CA ILE A 75 -23.10 14.63 -11.44
C ILE A 75 -23.21 14.14 -12.89
N THR A 76 -22.08 13.86 -13.55
CA THR A 76 -22.05 13.43 -14.95
C THR A 76 -22.25 11.92 -15.12
N HIS A 77 -21.84 11.10 -14.15
CA HIS A 77 -21.92 9.63 -14.22
C HIS A 77 -23.19 9.01 -13.65
N GLY A 78 -24.22 9.78 -13.40
CA GLY A 78 -25.57 9.19 -13.22
C GLY A 78 -26.04 8.40 -14.45
N LEU A 79 -25.34 8.46 -15.58
CA LEU A 79 -25.73 7.91 -16.88
C LEU A 79 -24.66 7.06 -17.60
N GLU A 80 -23.38 7.05 -17.16
CA GLU A 80 -22.34 6.28 -17.88
C GLU A 80 -21.74 5.18 -17.00
N GLN A 81 -21.70 3.98 -17.56
CA GLN A 81 -21.01 2.85 -16.95
C GLN A 81 -19.48 3.11 -16.95
N PRO A 82 -18.77 2.81 -15.86
CA PRO A 82 -17.32 2.95 -15.83
C PRO A 82 -16.67 2.14 -16.95
N THR A 83 -15.63 2.71 -17.55
CA THR A 83 -14.87 2.12 -18.66
C THR A 83 -13.38 2.32 -18.41
N GLY A 84 -12.56 1.56 -19.11
CA GLY A 84 -11.10 1.68 -19.06
C GLY A 84 -10.46 0.55 -18.27
N LYS A 85 -9.16 0.70 -17.96
CA LYS A 85 -8.37 -0.32 -17.26
C LYS A 85 -8.26 0.05 -15.78
N LEU A 86 -8.45 -0.93 -14.90
CA LEU A 86 -8.28 -0.81 -13.45
C LEU A 86 -7.24 -1.85 -13.01
N ARG A 87 -6.07 -1.37 -12.56
CA ARG A 87 -4.97 -2.20 -12.09
C ARG A 87 -4.99 -2.30 -10.57
N ILE A 88 -5.07 -3.53 -10.07
CA ILE A 88 -5.16 -3.81 -8.63
C ILE A 88 -4.05 -4.78 -8.24
N ASN A 89 -3.36 -4.49 -7.13
CA ASN A 89 -2.47 -5.43 -6.49
C ASN A 89 -2.94 -5.71 -5.06
N ALA A 90 -2.88 -6.98 -4.65
CA ALA A 90 -3.24 -7.40 -3.29
C ALA A 90 -2.35 -8.56 -2.83
N PRO A 91 -2.21 -8.78 -1.49
CA PRO A 91 -1.52 -9.95 -0.97
C PRO A 91 -2.17 -11.23 -1.46
N MET A 92 -1.34 -12.22 -1.87
CA MET A 92 -1.81 -13.44 -2.52
C MET A 92 -2.92 -14.14 -1.72
N ALA A 93 -2.67 -14.49 -0.46
CA ALA A 93 -3.63 -15.21 0.36
C ALA A 93 -4.94 -14.42 0.60
N PHE A 94 -4.83 -13.10 0.76
CA PHE A 94 -5.99 -12.22 0.91
C PHE A 94 -6.78 -12.10 -0.40
N GLY A 95 -6.07 -11.94 -1.51
CA GLY A 95 -6.68 -11.83 -2.84
C GLY A 95 -7.48 -13.07 -3.21
N GLU A 96 -6.85 -14.24 -3.11
CA GLU A 96 -7.46 -15.53 -3.44
C GLU A 96 -8.67 -15.84 -2.53
N ARG A 97 -8.60 -15.52 -1.26
CA ARG A 97 -9.65 -15.86 -0.30
C ARG A 97 -10.83 -14.90 -0.32
N PHE A 98 -10.58 -13.59 -0.40
CA PHE A 98 -11.61 -12.57 -0.17
C PHE A 98 -11.96 -11.74 -1.40
N LEU A 99 -11.04 -11.57 -2.36
CA LEU A 99 -11.27 -10.67 -3.48
C LEU A 99 -11.82 -11.36 -4.73
N VAL A 100 -11.65 -12.65 -4.89
CA VAL A 100 -12.08 -13.35 -6.11
C VAL A 100 -13.58 -13.14 -6.37
N GLU A 101 -14.42 -13.31 -5.37
CA GLU A 101 -15.86 -13.09 -5.52
C GLU A 101 -16.20 -11.61 -5.77
N VAL A 102 -15.55 -10.69 -5.05
CA VAL A 102 -15.75 -9.25 -5.22
C VAL A 102 -15.36 -8.82 -6.64
N ILE A 103 -14.20 -9.27 -7.12
CA ILE A 103 -13.68 -8.95 -8.46
C ILE A 103 -14.59 -9.50 -9.54
N THR A 104 -15.03 -10.77 -9.43
CA THR A 104 -15.90 -11.38 -10.41
C THR A 104 -17.28 -10.74 -10.46
N ASN A 105 -17.83 -10.34 -9.32
CA ASN A 105 -19.09 -9.59 -9.26
C ASN A 105 -18.93 -8.18 -9.84
N TYR A 106 -17.80 -7.52 -9.60
CA TYR A 106 -17.49 -6.22 -10.20
C TYR A 106 -17.39 -6.32 -11.73
N ALA A 107 -16.68 -7.33 -12.25
CA ALA A 107 -16.56 -7.56 -13.68
C ALA A 107 -17.91 -7.80 -14.35
N LYS A 108 -18.81 -8.58 -13.72
CA LYS A 108 -20.19 -8.79 -14.21
C LYS A 108 -20.98 -7.49 -14.25
N LYS A 109 -20.82 -6.64 -13.22
CA LYS A 109 -21.58 -5.39 -13.11
C LYS A 109 -21.08 -4.33 -14.08
N TYR A 110 -19.78 -4.31 -14.37
CA TYR A 110 -19.12 -3.28 -15.19
C TYR A 110 -18.30 -3.90 -16.34
N PRO A 111 -18.96 -4.47 -17.35
CA PRO A 111 -18.31 -5.25 -18.41
C PRO A 111 -17.39 -4.44 -19.33
N LYS A 112 -17.45 -3.08 -19.24
CA LYS A 112 -16.57 -2.19 -20.00
C LYS A 112 -15.28 -1.84 -19.27
N VAL A 113 -15.09 -2.32 -18.03
CA VAL A 113 -13.85 -2.16 -17.25
C VAL A 113 -12.97 -3.38 -17.47
N ILE A 114 -11.74 -3.14 -17.90
CA ILE A 114 -10.70 -4.17 -17.97
C ILE A 114 -10.03 -4.24 -16.61
N LEU A 115 -10.17 -5.36 -15.91
CA LEU A 115 -9.50 -5.60 -14.63
C LEU A 115 -8.15 -6.27 -14.88
N ASP A 116 -7.09 -5.67 -14.36
CA ASP A 116 -5.71 -6.17 -14.39
C ASP A 116 -5.29 -6.40 -12.93
N ILE A 117 -5.28 -7.66 -12.51
CA ILE A 117 -5.20 -8.04 -11.11
C ILE A 117 -3.94 -8.86 -10.87
N ASP A 118 -3.10 -8.38 -9.96
CA ASP A 118 -1.92 -9.09 -9.48
C ASP A 118 -2.09 -9.46 -8.00
N PHE A 119 -2.04 -10.77 -7.71
CA PHE A 119 -1.97 -11.27 -6.34
C PHE A 119 -0.53 -11.67 -6.03
N ASP A 120 0.18 -10.78 -5.36
CA ASP A 120 1.51 -11.04 -4.85
C ASP A 120 1.79 -10.22 -3.58
N ASP A 121 2.81 -10.64 -2.84
CA ASP A 121 3.21 -10.00 -1.59
C ASP A 121 4.47 -9.15 -1.73
N LYS A 122 4.94 -8.88 -2.94
CA LYS A 122 6.12 -8.06 -3.16
C LYS A 122 5.86 -6.63 -2.71
N GLN A 123 6.89 -6.01 -2.14
CA GLN A 123 6.88 -4.57 -1.96
C GLN A 123 7.05 -3.91 -3.33
N ILE A 124 6.00 -3.23 -3.79
CA ILE A 124 5.97 -2.54 -5.07
C ILE A 124 5.94 -1.03 -4.86
N ASN A 125 6.54 -0.29 -5.77
CA ASN A 125 6.32 1.15 -5.86
C ASN A 125 5.03 1.39 -6.66
N ILE A 126 3.96 1.73 -5.94
CA ILE A 126 2.60 1.86 -6.49
C ILE A 126 2.56 2.82 -7.68
N ILE A 127 3.29 3.95 -7.56
CA ILE A 127 3.29 5.02 -8.57
C ILE A 127 4.09 4.59 -9.81
N GLU A 128 5.27 4.01 -9.61
CA GLU A 128 6.15 3.60 -10.71
C GLU A 128 5.57 2.42 -11.49
N GLU A 129 4.93 1.49 -10.79
CA GLU A 129 4.32 0.32 -11.43
C GLU A 129 2.91 0.59 -11.98
N GLY A 130 2.34 1.78 -11.69
CA GLY A 130 1.09 2.24 -12.28
C GLY A 130 -0.15 1.49 -11.80
N TYR A 131 -0.20 1.08 -10.54
CA TYR A 131 -1.41 0.54 -9.92
C TYR A 131 -2.36 1.66 -9.51
N ASP A 132 -3.65 1.45 -9.75
CA ASP A 132 -4.72 2.36 -9.32
C ASP A 132 -5.15 2.08 -7.87
N LEU A 133 -5.11 0.82 -7.45
CA LEU A 133 -5.47 0.36 -6.11
C LEU A 133 -4.50 -0.70 -5.64
N VAL A 134 -4.03 -0.54 -4.40
CA VAL A 134 -3.17 -1.55 -3.75
C VAL A 134 -3.71 -1.86 -2.37
N ILE A 135 -3.88 -3.14 -2.07
CA ILE A 135 -4.22 -3.62 -0.74
C ILE A 135 -2.94 -4.10 -0.07
N ARG A 136 -2.74 -3.76 1.20
CA ARG A 136 -1.59 -4.20 1.99
C ARG A 136 -2.03 -4.61 3.40
N ILE A 137 -1.35 -5.61 3.93
CA ILE A 137 -1.53 -6.08 5.31
C ILE A 137 -0.33 -5.62 6.14
N GLY A 138 -0.61 -4.96 7.26
CA GLY A 138 0.39 -4.51 8.21
C GLY A 138 0.47 -2.99 8.34
N LYS A 139 1.54 -2.52 8.97
CA LYS A 139 1.80 -1.10 9.14
C LYS A 139 2.31 -0.53 7.82
N LEU A 140 1.71 0.55 7.37
CA LEU A 140 2.15 1.29 6.18
C LEU A 140 3.17 2.34 6.60
N ASP A 141 4.19 2.52 5.75
CA ASP A 141 5.12 3.64 5.87
C ASP A 141 4.44 4.91 5.35
N ASP A 142 4.86 6.08 5.87
CA ASP A 142 4.36 7.36 5.38
C ASP A 142 4.70 7.54 3.91
N SER A 143 3.68 7.84 3.13
CA SER A 143 3.78 8.07 1.69
C SER A 143 2.76 9.14 1.29
N GLY A 144 2.99 9.83 0.18
CA GLY A 144 2.02 10.78 -0.38
C GLY A 144 0.73 10.14 -0.91
N LEU A 145 0.45 8.88 -0.59
CA LEU A 145 -0.73 8.13 -1.04
C LEU A 145 -1.85 8.20 -0.01
N ILE A 146 -3.09 8.17 -0.50
CA ILE A 146 -4.28 8.08 0.37
C ILE A 146 -4.44 6.63 0.81
N ALA A 147 -4.33 6.38 2.12
CA ALA A 147 -4.58 5.08 2.71
C ALA A 147 -5.93 5.05 3.44
N ARG A 148 -6.69 3.98 3.25
CA ARG A 148 -7.93 3.70 3.97
C ARG A 148 -7.83 2.34 4.64
N ARG A 149 -7.99 2.32 5.96
CA ARG A 149 -8.08 1.06 6.72
C ARG A 149 -9.39 0.35 6.41
N ILE A 150 -9.29 -0.93 6.04
CA ILE A 150 -10.44 -1.79 5.72
C ILE A 150 -10.87 -2.54 6.98
N CYS A 151 -9.96 -3.29 7.60
CA CYS A 151 -10.23 -4.10 8.79
C CYS A 151 -8.95 -4.33 9.60
N ASP A 152 -9.11 -4.92 10.78
CA ASP A 152 -8.02 -5.56 11.50
C ASP A 152 -7.82 -6.97 10.94
N PHE A 153 -6.58 -7.38 10.82
CA PHE A 153 -6.20 -8.67 10.30
C PHE A 153 -5.20 -9.34 11.27
N PRO A 154 -5.69 -9.86 12.39
CA PRO A 154 -4.85 -10.47 13.41
C PRO A 154 -4.16 -11.72 12.86
N ALA A 155 -3.04 -12.09 13.47
CA ALA A 155 -2.32 -13.30 13.11
C ALA A 155 -2.07 -14.15 14.35
N HIS A 156 -2.15 -15.46 14.20
CA HIS A 156 -1.98 -16.45 15.25
C HIS A 156 -0.76 -17.32 15.00
N VAL A 157 -0.12 -17.78 16.05
CA VAL A 157 0.88 -18.82 15.96
C VAL A 157 0.18 -20.15 16.11
N CYS A 158 0.32 -21.01 15.10
CA CYS A 158 -0.34 -22.30 15.00
C CYS A 158 0.68 -23.43 14.97
N ALA A 159 0.32 -24.56 15.55
CA ALA A 159 1.08 -25.80 15.55
C ALA A 159 0.14 -27.00 15.51
N SER A 160 0.59 -28.14 14.97
CA SER A 160 -0.18 -29.37 15.05
C SER A 160 -0.12 -29.97 16.46
N PRO A 161 -1.13 -30.77 16.88
CA PRO A 161 -1.09 -31.49 18.16
C PRO A 161 0.17 -32.36 18.30
N SER A 162 0.60 -33.06 17.27
CA SER A 162 1.79 -33.90 17.29
C SER A 162 3.09 -33.12 17.55
N LEU A 163 3.15 -31.88 17.06
CA LEU A 163 4.30 -31.01 17.33
C LEU A 163 4.32 -30.57 18.80
N ILE A 164 3.15 -30.28 19.37
CA ILE A 164 2.99 -29.90 20.78
C ILE A 164 3.29 -31.09 21.71
N GLU A 165 2.88 -32.31 21.34
CA GLU A 165 3.25 -33.54 22.08
C GLU A 165 4.76 -33.74 22.15
N LYS A 166 5.46 -33.44 21.05
CA LYS A 166 6.91 -33.62 20.95
C LYS A 166 7.72 -32.55 21.71
N TYR A 167 7.30 -31.28 21.65
CA TYR A 167 8.08 -30.15 22.18
C TYR A 167 7.50 -29.52 23.43
N GLY A 168 6.29 -29.92 23.83
CA GLY A 168 5.53 -29.34 24.93
C GLY A 168 4.72 -28.11 24.53
N MET A 169 3.70 -27.78 25.32
CA MET A 169 2.90 -26.57 25.11
C MET A 169 3.70 -25.32 25.54
N PRO A 170 3.97 -24.36 24.64
CA PRO A 170 4.70 -23.14 24.98
C PRO A 170 3.87 -22.28 25.94
N SER A 171 4.48 -21.82 27.02
CA SER A 171 3.86 -20.95 28.02
C SER A 171 4.25 -19.48 27.90
N LYS A 172 5.37 -19.19 27.24
CA LYS A 172 5.93 -17.87 27.01
C LYS A 172 6.58 -17.79 25.63
N PRO A 173 6.77 -16.59 25.05
CA PRO A 173 7.36 -16.42 23.73
C PRO A 173 8.69 -17.14 23.54
N ASP A 174 9.55 -17.15 24.54
CA ASP A 174 10.88 -17.80 24.45
C ASP A 174 10.84 -19.31 24.22
N ASP A 175 9.77 -19.99 24.64
CA ASP A 175 9.61 -21.43 24.45
C ASP A 175 9.51 -21.79 22.96
N LEU A 176 9.02 -20.87 22.14
CA LEU A 176 8.90 -21.06 20.67
C LEU A 176 10.23 -21.15 19.96
N LYS A 177 11.32 -20.64 20.55
CA LYS A 177 12.67 -20.70 19.95
C LYS A 177 13.17 -22.14 19.75
N LYS A 178 12.67 -23.07 20.57
CA LYS A 178 13.08 -24.48 20.54
C LYS A 178 12.27 -25.31 19.53
N ILE A 179 11.14 -24.77 19.06
CA ILE A 179 10.21 -25.47 18.18
C ILE A 179 10.57 -25.12 16.73
N PRO A 180 10.71 -26.10 15.81
CA PRO A 180 10.88 -25.84 14.41
C PRO A 180 9.76 -24.95 13.87
N SER A 181 10.07 -24.10 12.89
CA SER A 181 9.08 -23.19 12.30
C SER A 181 9.08 -23.24 10.77
N VAL A 182 7.90 -23.01 10.21
CA VAL A 182 7.67 -22.79 8.78
C VAL A 182 7.37 -21.31 8.60
N VAL A 183 8.18 -20.62 7.82
CA VAL A 183 8.16 -19.17 7.72
C VAL A 183 7.67 -18.72 6.36
N TYR A 184 6.72 -17.80 6.34
CA TYR A 184 6.28 -17.13 5.12
C TYR A 184 7.30 -16.05 4.73
N LYS A 185 7.92 -16.18 3.54
CA LYS A 185 9.07 -15.35 3.09
C LYS A 185 8.82 -13.84 3.10
N ASN A 186 7.58 -13.42 2.94
CA ASN A 186 7.25 -12.00 2.78
C ASN A 186 7.15 -11.25 4.10
N TYR A 187 7.21 -11.93 5.23
CA TYR A 187 7.53 -11.29 6.50
C TYR A 187 9.04 -11.02 6.53
N LYS A 188 9.43 -9.75 6.54
CA LYS A 188 10.84 -9.27 6.43
C LYS A 188 11.85 -10.00 7.32
N ASN A 189 11.38 -10.72 8.34
CA ASN A 189 12.21 -11.51 9.26
C ASN A 189 11.44 -12.74 9.75
N SER A 190 12.18 -13.82 10.07
CA SER A 190 11.64 -14.99 10.78
C SER A 190 11.21 -14.69 12.23
N ASN A 191 11.19 -13.42 12.60
CA ASN A 191 10.92 -12.96 13.96
C ASN A 191 9.41 -12.89 14.21
N LEU A 192 9.03 -13.33 15.42
CA LEU A 192 7.68 -13.14 15.93
C LEU A 192 7.71 -12.08 17.02
N THR A 193 6.90 -11.04 16.88
CA THR A 193 6.72 -10.02 17.91
C THR A 193 5.39 -10.25 18.61
N PHE A 194 5.45 -10.38 19.91
CA PHE A 194 4.29 -10.54 20.79
C PHE A 194 4.14 -9.30 21.65
N LYS A 195 2.91 -8.87 21.86
CA LYS A 195 2.58 -7.79 22.78
C LYS A 195 1.84 -8.34 23.98
N ASN A 196 2.36 -8.12 25.17
CA ASN A 196 1.69 -8.48 26.40
C ASN A 196 0.45 -7.60 26.58
N LYS A 197 -0.72 -8.23 26.68
CA LYS A 197 -2.00 -7.50 26.81
C LYS A 197 -2.14 -6.71 28.11
N LYS A 198 -1.39 -7.10 29.18
CA LYS A 198 -1.46 -6.44 30.49
C LYS A 198 -0.44 -5.31 30.64
N THR A 199 0.81 -5.55 30.24
CA THR A 199 1.92 -4.59 30.41
C THR A 199 2.17 -3.72 29.19
N ASN A 200 1.59 -4.05 28.02
CA ASN A 200 1.88 -3.47 26.72
C ASN A 200 3.33 -3.65 26.24
N GLU A 201 4.14 -4.42 26.94
CA GLU A 201 5.52 -4.72 26.53
C GLU A 201 5.55 -5.59 25.29
N GLU A 202 6.46 -5.27 24.38
CA GLU A 202 6.70 -6.04 23.17
C GLU A 202 7.91 -6.95 23.36
N THR A 203 7.74 -8.23 23.04
CA THR A 203 8.81 -9.23 23.04
C THR A 203 8.97 -9.78 21.62
N THR A 204 10.16 -9.62 21.05
CA THR A 204 10.49 -10.18 19.73
C THR A 204 11.40 -11.38 19.91
N ILE A 205 11.05 -12.49 19.29
CA ILE A 205 11.83 -13.72 19.30
C ILE A 205 12.23 -14.12 17.88
N ASN A 206 13.41 -14.71 17.74
CA ASN A 206 13.82 -15.41 16.53
C ASN A 206 13.28 -16.83 16.57
N THR A 207 12.62 -17.25 15.52
CA THR A 207 12.14 -18.64 15.40
C THR A 207 13.29 -19.55 14.91
N ASN A 208 13.03 -20.86 14.88
CA ASN A 208 13.95 -21.87 14.34
C ASN A 208 13.41 -22.39 12.99
N PRO A 209 13.67 -21.69 11.87
CA PRO A 209 13.05 -21.99 10.59
C PRO A 209 13.67 -23.24 9.95
N VAL A 210 12.80 -24.16 9.53
CA VAL A 210 13.15 -25.36 8.75
C VAL A 210 12.64 -25.30 7.32
N ILE A 211 11.60 -24.46 7.06
CA ILE A 211 11.08 -24.20 5.72
C ILE A 211 10.79 -22.71 5.58
N TYR A 212 11.17 -22.15 4.45
CA TYR A 212 10.72 -20.83 3.98
C TYR A 212 9.86 -21.01 2.74
N THR A 213 8.66 -20.43 2.74
CA THR A 213 7.73 -20.50 1.60
C THR A 213 7.06 -19.18 1.34
N ASN A 214 6.58 -18.96 0.12
CA ASN A 214 5.73 -17.86 -0.28
C ASN A 214 4.30 -18.33 -0.64
N THR A 215 3.95 -19.57 -0.32
CA THR A 215 2.60 -20.10 -0.54
C THR A 215 1.96 -20.50 0.78
N LEU A 216 0.70 -20.13 0.96
CA LEU A 216 -0.08 -20.48 2.15
C LEU A 216 -0.31 -22.00 2.23
N GLU A 217 -0.47 -22.63 1.08
CA GLU A 217 -0.71 -24.09 1.00
C GLU A 217 0.45 -24.88 1.60
N LEU A 218 1.71 -24.59 1.20
CA LEU A 218 2.88 -25.28 1.77
C LEU A 218 3.06 -24.95 3.25
N LEU A 219 2.77 -23.72 3.65
CA LEU A 219 2.83 -23.28 5.06
C LEU A 219 1.88 -24.15 5.90
N LEU A 220 0.60 -24.22 5.50
CA LEU A 220 -0.44 -24.95 6.21
C LEU A 220 -0.18 -26.46 6.23
N ASN A 221 0.11 -27.05 5.08
CA ASN A 221 0.35 -28.50 4.98
C ASN A 221 1.57 -28.93 5.83
N SER A 222 2.64 -28.14 5.82
CA SER A 222 3.80 -28.44 6.66
C SER A 222 3.48 -28.34 8.15
N THR A 223 2.67 -27.36 8.54
CA THR A 223 2.28 -27.17 9.94
C THR A 223 1.33 -28.31 10.40
N ILE A 224 0.34 -28.67 9.60
CA ILE A 224 -0.58 -29.78 9.89
C ILE A 224 0.18 -31.11 10.04
N LYS A 225 1.19 -31.34 9.20
CA LYS A 225 2.05 -32.53 9.27
C LYS A 225 3.08 -32.50 10.40
N GLY A 226 3.09 -31.47 11.26
CA GLY A 226 3.99 -31.40 12.40
C GLY A 226 5.43 -31.08 12.06
N ILE A 227 5.71 -30.51 10.89
CA ILE A 227 7.07 -30.12 10.48
C ILE A 227 7.54 -28.90 11.31
N GLY A 228 6.64 -27.97 11.61
CA GLY A 228 6.96 -26.79 12.40
C GLY A 228 5.75 -25.95 12.71
N LEU A 229 5.87 -25.03 13.68
CA LEU A 229 4.88 -23.99 13.90
C LEU A 229 4.92 -22.93 12.78
N CYS A 230 3.82 -22.25 12.59
CA CYS A 230 3.77 -21.11 11.66
C CYS A 230 2.97 -19.95 12.25
N ARG A 231 3.11 -18.77 11.63
CA ARG A 231 2.24 -17.62 11.85
C ARG A 231 1.25 -17.52 10.69
N ILE A 232 -0.04 -17.57 11.01
CA ILE A 232 -1.13 -17.50 10.04
C ILE A 232 -2.00 -16.31 10.38
N PRO A 233 -2.33 -15.42 9.40
CA PRO A 233 -3.40 -14.46 9.58
C PRO A 233 -4.74 -15.16 9.81
N ASP A 234 -5.65 -14.47 10.47
CA ASP A 234 -7.01 -14.93 10.68
C ASP A 234 -7.79 -14.81 9.34
N VAL A 235 -7.86 -15.91 8.58
CA VAL A 235 -8.44 -15.99 7.21
C VAL A 235 -9.62 -16.92 7.18
#